data_a88d8ec2b375a918704769cb5b61907a
#
_entry.id   a88d8ec2b375a918704769cb5b61907a
#
_cell.length_a   1.000
_cell.length_b   1.000
_cell.length_c   1.000
_cell.angle_alpha   90.00
_cell.angle_beta   90.00
_cell.angle_gamma   90.00
#
_symmetry.space_group_name_H-M   'P 1'
#
loop_
_entity.id
_entity.type
_entity.pdbx_description
1 polymer ?
#
loop_
_entity_poly.entity_id
_entity_poly.type
_entity_poly.pdbx_seq_one_letter_code
_entity_poly.pdbx_strand_id
1 'polypeptide(L)'
;MANELRFSTAKDLFLACPAIAGDMKAPPTDQPPIEFCRALLAGRVPEEAITFCAYLLPERAAVWWAHECLTHLAELLGDRDLELLVLVRDWVGEPDNLQHRAAVSEAVDMPPATPAGWIVLAAGWRDNGSAVAMAPAGFPAAHAISAGILAGLARVSLADRFAVLSAFVEMGIQMAEMEAQRQSADAY
;
A
#
# COMPACT_ATOMS: atom_id res chain seq x y z
N MET A 1 -8.04 -25.31 9.69
CA MET A 1 -8.87 -24.15 10.06
C MET A 1 -8.58 -23.06 9.05
N ALA A 2 -9.61 -22.42 8.52
CA ALA A 2 -9.43 -21.39 7.52
C ALA A 2 -8.65 -20.21 8.14
N ASN A 3 -7.62 -19.78 7.45
CA ASN A 3 -6.80 -18.62 7.81
C ASN A 3 -7.70 -17.39 7.63
N GLU A 4 -8.24 -16.84 8.71
CA GLU A 4 -9.16 -15.71 8.61
C GLU A 4 -8.37 -14.43 8.35
N LEU A 5 -8.52 -13.86 7.16
CA LEU A 5 -8.11 -12.52 6.85
C LEU A 5 -8.79 -11.53 7.82
N ARG A 6 -8.19 -10.36 7.98
CA ARG A 6 -8.75 -9.25 8.80
C ARG A 6 -10.22 -8.95 8.49
N PHE A 7 -10.67 -9.24 7.28
CA PHE A 7 -12.05 -9.06 6.80
C PHE A 7 -12.55 -10.34 6.15
N SER A 8 -13.79 -10.71 6.40
CA SER A 8 -14.41 -11.90 5.82
C SER A 8 -14.85 -11.68 4.38
N THR A 9 -15.29 -10.48 4.05
CA THR A 9 -15.74 -10.09 2.71
C THR A 9 -15.16 -8.75 2.27
N ALA A 10 -15.22 -8.47 0.96
CA ALA A 10 -14.88 -7.15 0.43
C ALA A 10 -15.79 -6.05 1.03
N LYS A 11 -17.08 -6.34 1.24
CA LYS A 11 -18.00 -5.39 1.91
C LYS A 11 -17.55 -5.01 3.31
N ASP A 12 -17.03 -5.97 4.08
CA ASP A 12 -16.54 -5.69 5.44
C ASP A 12 -15.37 -4.71 5.42
N LEU A 13 -14.48 -4.83 4.43
CA LEU A 13 -13.40 -3.86 4.24
C LEU A 13 -13.94 -2.46 3.92
N PHE A 14 -14.91 -2.35 3.00
CA PHE A 14 -15.51 -1.06 2.63
C PHE A 14 -16.25 -0.42 3.80
N LEU A 15 -16.91 -1.22 4.64
CA LEU A 15 -17.57 -0.72 5.87
C LEU A 15 -16.55 -0.22 6.89
N ALA A 16 -15.44 -0.93 7.07
CA ALA A 16 -14.39 -0.55 8.01
C ALA A 16 -13.55 0.64 7.53
N CYS A 17 -13.39 0.79 6.22
CA CYS A 17 -12.57 1.82 5.58
C CYS A 17 -13.38 2.58 4.52
N PRO A 18 -14.35 3.44 4.89
CA PRO A 18 -15.24 4.11 3.93
C PRO A 18 -14.51 4.95 2.88
N ALA A 19 -13.31 5.41 3.16
CA ALA A 19 -12.47 6.19 2.24
C ALA A 19 -12.15 5.44 0.93
N ILE A 20 -12.13 4.09 0.97
CA ILE A 20 -11.88 3.26 -0.23
C ILE A 20 -12.89 3.55 -1.35
N ALA A 21 -14.13 3.91 -1.02
CA ALA A 21 -15.16 4.24 -2.00
C ALA A 21 -14.85 5.52 -2.82
N GLY A 22 -13.95 6.37 -2.30
CA GLY A 22 -13.42 7.53 -3.03
C GLY A 22 -12.30 7.18 -4.01
N ASP A 23 -11.60 6.08 -3.74
CA ASP A 23 -10.40 5.65 -4.49
C ASP A 23 -10.72 4.57 -5.53
N MET A 24 -11.87 3.92 -5.44
CA MET A 24 -12.31 2.83 -6.34
C MET A 24 -13.71 3.09 -6.88
N LYS A 25 -13.96 2.60 -8.09
CA LYS A 25 -15.28 2.63 -8.73
C LYS A 25 -16.01 1.29 -8.63
N ALA A 26 -15.27 0.19 -8.53
CA ALA A 26 -15.87 -1.13 -8.40
C ALA A 26 -16.67 -1.23 -7.09
N PRO A 27 -17.95 -1.63 -7.13
CA PRO A 27 -18.75 -1.78 -5.93
C PRO A 27 -18.28 -3.00 -5.12
N PRO A 28 -18.34 -2.93 -3.77
CA PRO A 28 -17.99 -4.07 -2.93
C PRO A 28 -18.97 -5.22 -3.11
N THR A 29 -18.46 -6.45 -3.00
CA THR A 29 -19.26 -7.68 -3.09
C THR A 29 -19.12 -8.51 -1.81
N ASP A 30 -19.94 -9.57 -1.68
CA ASP A 30 -19.86 -10.54 -0.58
C ASP A 30 -18.74 -11.59 -0.80
N GLN A 31 -17.91 -11.42 -1.84
CA GLN A 31 -16.77 -12.30 -2.08
C GLN A 31 -15.70 -12.16 -0.98
N PRO A 32 -14.97 -13.24 -0.68
CA PRO A 32 -13.75 -13.14 0.12
C PRO A 32 -12.77 -12.12 -0.50
N PRO A 33 -12.00 -11.38 0.31
CA PRO A 33 -11.16 -10.28 -0.18
C PRO A 33 -10.17 -10.69 -1.28
N ILE A 34 -9.57 -11.89 -1.18
CA ILE A 34 -8.62 -12.38 -2.19
C ILE A 34 -9.32 -12.66 -3.53
N GLU A 35 -10.50 -13.27 -3.49
CA GLU A 35 -11.30 -13.53 -4.70
C GLU A 35 -11.76 -12.22 -5.35
N PHE A 36 -12.16 -11.25 -4.54
CA PHE A 36 -12.52 -9.92 -5.02
C PHE A 36 -11.33 -9.21 -5.66
N CYS A 37 -10.14 -9.28 -5.02
CA CYS A 37 -8.90 -8.72 -5.58
C CYS A 37 -8.55 -9.33 -6.94
N ARG A 38 -8.66 -10.67 -7.07
CA ARG A 38 -8.44 -11.36 -8.35
C ARG A 38 -9.48 -11.01 -9.40
N ALA A 39 -10.74 -10.80 -8.99
CA ALA A 39 -11.80 -10.35 -9.90
C ALA A 39 -11.54 -8.92 -10.40
N LEU A 40 -11.03 -8.03 -9.57
CA LEU A 40 -10.60 -6.67 -9.97
C LEU A 40 -9.47 -6.76 -11.01
N LEU A 41 -8.46 -7.60 -10.76
CA LEU A 41 -7.33 -7.79 -11.66
C LEU A 41 -7.76 -8.29 -13.05
N ALA A 42 -8.77 -9.14 -13.11
CA ALA A 42 -9.37 -9.64 -14.35
C ALA A 42 -10.41 -8.67 -14.96
N GLY A 43 -10.71 -7.57 -14.27
CA GLY A 43 -11.72 -6.60 -14.67
C GLY A 43 -11.24 -5.57 -15.69
N ARG A 44 -12.05 -4.53 -15.88
CA ARG A 44 -11.76 -3.45 -16.83
C ARG A 44 -10.70 -2.46 -16.35
N VAL A 45 -10.54 -2.33 -15.04
CA VAL A 45 -9.61 -1.41 -14.40
C VAL A 45 -8.77 -2.22 -13.40
N PRO A 46 -7.79 -3.00 -13.89
CA PRO A 46 -6.99 -3.88 -13.03
C PRO A 46 -6.19 -3.11 -11.97
N GLU A 47 -5.96 -1.82 -12.16
CA GLU A 47 -5.30 -0.92 -11.21
C GLU A 47 -6.05 -0.84 -9.88
N GLU A 48 -7.37 -1.04 -9.88
CA GLU A 48 -8.17 -1.07 -8.64
C GLU A 48 -7.79 -2.24 -7.71
N ALA A 49 -7.18 -3.30 -8.24
CA ALA A 49 -6.63 -4.37 -7.41
C ALA A 49 -5.46 -3.88 -6.54
N ILE A 50 -4.61 -2.99 -7.04
CA ILE A 50 -3.55 -2.33 -6.25
C ILE A 50 -4.17 -1.51 -5.13
N THR A 51 -5.17 -0.69 -5.44
CA THR A 51 -5.89 0.13 -4.44
C THR A 51 -6.52 -0.75 -3.37
N PHE A 52 -7.21 -1.81 -3.77
CA PHE A 52 -7.84 -2.73 -2.82
C PHE A 52 -6.83 -3.41 -1.89
N CYS A 53 -5.69 -3.89 -2.42
CA CYS A 53 -4.61 -4.47 -1.61
C CYS A 53 -4.04 -3.47 -0.59
N ALA A 54 -3.90 -2.20 -0.96
CA ALA A 54 -3.40 -1.17 -0.05
C ALA A 54 -4.31 -0.97 1.18
N TYR A 55 -5.63 -1.11 1.00
CA TYR A 55 -6.60 -1.05 2.11
C TYR A 55 -6.72 -2.36 2.88
N LEU A 56 -6.51 -3.51 2.21
CA LEU A 56 -6.62 -4.83 2.81
C LEU A 56 -5.49 -5.11 3.81
N LEU A 57 -4.28 -4.66 3.49
CA LEU A 57 -3.10 -4.88 4.32
C LEU A 57 -3.09 -3.98 5.57
N PRO A 58 -2.58 -4.47 6.72
CA PRO A 58 -2.19 -3.59 7.82
C PRO A 58 -1.17 -2.55 7.33
N GLU A 59 -1.22 -1.35 7.88
CA GLU A 59 -0.46 -0.19 7.40
C GLU A 59 1.04 -0.46 7.21
N ARG A 60 1.71 -1.03 8.22
CA ARG A 60 3.14 -1.36 8.11
C ARG A 60 3.42 -2.38 7.00
N ALA A 61 2.57 -3.40 6.87
CA ALA A 61 2.68 -4.40 5.81
C ALA A 61 2.42 -3.77 4.43
N ALA A 62 1.46 -2.85 4.33
CA ALA A 62 1.17 -2.12 3.09
C ALA A 62 2.33 -1.21 2.67
N VAL A 63 2.98 -0.53 3.60
CA VAL A 63 4.20 0.27 3.34
C VAL A 63 5.34 -0.63 2.87
N TRP A 64 5.54 -1.78 3.53
CA TRP A 64 6.56 -2.75 3.10
C TRP A 64 6.26 -3.32 1.71
N TRP A 65 5.03 -3.69 1.44
CA TRP A 65 4.60 -4.14 0.11
C TRP A 65 4.90 -3.10 -0.98
N ALA A 66 4.58 -1.85 -0.72
CA ALA A 66 4.86 -0.76 -1.66
C ALA A 66 6.37 -0.55 -1.87
N HIS A 67 7.17 -0.65 -0.80
CA HIS A 67 8.62 -0.62 -0.88
C HIS A 67 9.14 -1.73 -1.81
N GLU A 68 8.68 -2.97 -1.62
CA GLU A 68 9.07 -4.11 -2.46
C GLU A 68 8.65 -3.89 -3.93
N CYS A 69 7.41 -3.44 -4.18
CA CYS A 69 6.95 -3.12 -5.53
C CYS A 69 7.85 -2.09 -6.22
N LEU A 70 8.19 -1.00 -5.54
CA LEU A 70 9.04 0.04 -6.11
C LEU A 70 10.51 -0.40 -6.26
N THR A 71 11.01 -1.24 -5.36
CA THR A 71 12.35 -1.83 -5.46
C THR A 71 12.49 -2.69 -6.72
N HIS A 72 11.43 -3.42 -7.11
CA HIS A 72 11.41 -4.16 -8.38
C HIS A 72 11.46 -3.24 -9.62
N LEU A 73 11.15 -1.97 -9.45
CA LEU A 73 11.20 -0.95 -10.51
C LEU A 73 12.43 -0.04 -10.39
N ALA A 74 13.44 -0.39 -9.58
CA ALA A 74 14.58 0.48 -9.26
C ALA A 74 15.27 1.07 -10.49
N GLU A 75 15.40 0.29 -11.58
CA GLU A 75 16.00 0.75 -12.85
C GLU A 75 15.19 1.84 -13.56
N LEU A 76 13.90 1.98 -13.23
CA LEU A 76 12.99 2.98 -13.79
C LEU A 76 12.80 4.18 -12.85
N LEU A 77 13.40 4.15 -11.67
CA LEU A 77 13.30 5.18 -10.66
C LEU A 77 14.50 6.13 -10.71
N GLY A 78 14.33 7.35 -10.22
CA GLY A 78 15.43 8.30 -10.08
C GLY A 78 16.17 8.15 -8.74
N ASP A 79 17.34 8.77 -8.62
CA ASP A 79 18.18 8.71 -7.42
C ASP A 79 17.42 9.12 -6.15
N ARG A 80 16.56 10.13 -6.25
CA ARG A 80 15.72 10.57 -5.12
C ARG A 80 14.76 9.49 -4.64
N ASP A 81 14.14 8.73 -5.56
CA ASP A 81 13.30 7.60 -5.19
C ASP A 81 14.10 6.53 -4.44
N LEU A 82 15.30 6.22 -4.91
CA LEU A 82 16.16 5.20 -4.29
C LEU A 82 16.58 5.59 -2.87
N GLU A 83 16.93 6.87 -2.67
CA GLU A 83 17.22 7.41 -1.33
C GLU A 83 16.01 7.29 -0.39
N LEU A 84 14.81 7.64 -0.87
CA LEU A 84 13.58 7.56 -0.09
C LEU A 84 13.21 6.12 0.26
N LEU A 85 13.43 5.17 -0.65
CA LEU A 85 13.20 3.74 -0.39
C LEU A 85 14.11 3.21 0.74
N VAL A 86 15.34 3.71 0.87
CA VAL A 86 16.21 3.35 2.01
C VAL A 86 15.58 3.80 3.33
N LEU A 87 15.06 5.03 3.40
CA LEU A 87 14.38 5.54 4.60
C LEU A 87 13.14 4.71 4.96
N VAL A 88 12.34 4.33 3.96
CA VAL A 88 11.16 3.48 4.16
C VAL A 88 11.55 2.11 4.68
N ARG A 89 12.58 1.48 4.11
CA ARG A 89 13.09 0.18 4.56
C ARG A 89 13.51 0.22 6.02
N ASP A 90 14.29 1.23 6.41
CA ASP A 90 14.82 1.37 7.76
C ASP A 90 13.67 1.61 8.76
N TRP A 91 12.67 2.42 8.40
CA TRP A 91 11.46 2.62 9.20
C TRP A 91 10.63 1.33 9.36
N VAL A 92 10.43 0.57 8.28
CA VAL A 92 9.69 -0.71 8.37
C VAL A 92 10.44 -1.72 9.25
N GLY A 93 11.78 -1.76 9.17
CA GLY A 93 12.59 -2.66 9.99
C GLY A 93 12.48 -2.36 11.48
N GLU A 94 12.53 -1.09 11.86
CA GLU A 94 12.52 -0.61 13.24
C GLU A 94 11.55 0.58 13.40
N PRO A 95 10.22 0.35 13.38
CA PRO A 95 9.23 1.43 13.37
C PRO A 95 9.19 2.26 14.66
N ASP A 96 9.69 1.73 15.77
CA ASP A 96 9.78 2.43 17.05
C ASP A 96 11.08 3.24 17.21
N ASN A 97 12.00 3.14 16.25
CA ASN A 97 13.24 3.89 16.26
C ASN A 97 12.97 5.38 15.94
N LEU A 98 13.24 6.25 16.91
CA LEU A 98 12.98 7.69 16.80
C LEU A 98 13.77 8.36 15.66
N GLN A 99 14.97 7.86 15.34
CA GLN A 99 15.77 8.41 14.24
C GLN A 99 15.16 8.07 12.89
N HIS A 100 14.68 6.82 12.70
CA HIS A 100 14.02 6.40 11.46
C HIS A 100 12.69 7.15 11.27
N ARG A 101 11.93 7.33 12.35
CA ARG A 101 10.69 8.13 12.32
C ARG A 101 10.96 9.60 11.95
N ALA A 102 11.98 10.21 12.58
CA ALA A 102 12.35 11.58 12.27
C ALA A 102 12.80 11.73 10.82
N ALA A 103 13.66 10.82 10.32
CA ALA A 103 14.12 10.84 8.94
C ALA A 103 13.00 10.73 7.92
N VAL A 104 12.02 9.84 8.14
CA VAL A 104 10.83 9.72 7.30
C VAL A 104 10.00 11.00 7.37
N SER A 105 9.77 11.55 8.56
CA SER A 105 8.98 12.77 8.75
C SER A 105 9.60 14.01 8.07
N GLU A 106 10.93 14.13 8.13
CA GLU A 106 11.67 15.22 7.46
C GLU A 106 11.69 15.08 5.93
N ALA A 107 11.57 13.84 5.43
CA ALA A 107 11.60 13.55 4.01
C ALA A 107 10.22 13.69 3.33
N VAL A 108 9.15 13.97 4.08
CA VAL A 108 7.80 14.15 3.52
C VAL A 108 7.73 15.44 2.73
N ASP A 109 7.43 15.32 1.44
CA ASP A 109 7.09 16.43 0.55
C ASP A 109 5.59 16.48 0.28
N MET A 110 5.00 17.67 0.22
CA MET A 110 3.58 17.87 -0.10
C MET A 110 3.40 18.90 -1.21
N PRO A 111 2.83 18.52 -2.36
CA PRO A 111 2.47 17.13 -2.75
C PRO A 111 3.71 16.29 -3.06
N PRO A 112 3.64 14.96 -2.88
CA PRO A 112 4.76 14.08 -3.25
C PRO A 112 5.07 14.19 -4.75
N ALA A 113 6.37 14.37 -5.08
CA ALA A 113 6.80 14.56 -6.46
C ALA A 113 7.18 13.24 -7.15
N THR A 114 7.42 12.17 -6.39
CA THR A 114 7.95 10.91 -6.89
C THR A 114 7.18 9.72 -6.34
N PRO A 115 7.25 8.53 -6.99
CA PRO A 115 6.62 7.32 -6.48
C PRO A 115 6.98 6.99 -5.03
N ALA A 116 8.28 7.01 -4.68
CA ALA A 116 8.74 6.73 -3.32
C ALA A 116 8.33 7.84 -2.33
N GLY A 117 8.19 9.10 -2.79
CA GLY A 117 7.67 10.20 -1.98
C GLY A 117 6.27 9.93 -1.43
N TRP A 118 5.40 9.28 -2.20
CA TRP A 118 4.08 8.83 -1.75
C TRP A 118 4.19 7.78 -0.63
N ILE A 119 5.17 6.87 -0.71
CA ILE A 119 5.36 5.84 0.31
C ILE A 119 5.91 6.44 1.60
N VAL A 120 6.83 7.40 1.48
CA VAL A 120 7.33 8.18 2.64
C VAL A 120 6.18 8.93 3.31
N LEU A 121 5.28 9.54 2.54
CA LEU A 121 4.08 10.20 3.07
C LEU A 121 3.21 9.21 3.85
N ALA A 122 2.99 8.00 3.33
CA ALA A 122 2.22 6.96 4.02
C ALA A 122 2.88 6.52 5.33
N ALA A 123 4.20 6.34 5.34
CA ALA A 123 4.97 5.93 6.53
C ALA A 123 5.01 7.03 7.60
N GLY A 124 5.14 8.29 7.20
CA GLY A 124 5.18 9.45 8.10
C GLY A 124 3.82 9.88 8.64
N TRP A 125 2.73 9.36 8.11
CA TRP A 125 1.37 9.80 8.41
C TRP A 125 0.96 9.66 9.88
N ARG A 126 1.40 8.59 10.56
CA ARG A 126 1.00 8.28 11.94
C ARG A 126 1.66 9.15 13.01
N ASP A 127 2.86 9.63 12.75
CA ASP A 127 3.68 10.22 13.80
C ASP A 127 3.42 11.70 14.03
N ASN A 128 2.69 12.32 13.14
CA ASN A 128 2.54 13.76 13.12
C ASN A 128 1.09 14.21 13.33
N GLY A 129 0.53 13.88 14.47
CA GLY A 129 -0.69 14.55 14.94
C GLY A 129 -0.56 16.09 15.00
N SER A 130 0.60 16.63 14.61
CA SER A 130 0.87 18.06 14.59
C SER A 130 1.63 18.59 13.36
N ALA A 131 2.41 17.80 12.64
CA ALA A 131 3.33 18.34 11.62
C ALA A 131 2.82 18.23 10.18
N VAL A 132 1.92 17.33 9.86
CA VAL A 132 1.26 17.31 8.55
C VAL A 132 -0.08 18.05 8.65
N ALA A 133 -0.04 19.28 9.14
CA ALA A 133 -1.20 20.17 9.17
C ALA A 133 -1.76 20.54 7.77
N MET A 134 -1.19 20.00 6.70
CA MET A 134 -1.61 20.25 5.32
C MET A 134 -2.26 19.04 4.63
N ALA A 135 -2.23 17.85 5.24
CA ALA A 135 -3.01 16.75 4.68
C ALA A 135 -4.48 16.93 5.09
N PRO A 136 -5.44 16.76 4.16
CA PRO A 136 -6.85 16.82 4.49
C PRO A 136 -7.15 15.81 5.61
N ALA A 137 -7.87 16.24 6.64
CA ALA A 137 -8.34 15.33 7.68
C ALA A 137 -9.07 14.17 7.01
N GLY A 138 -8.59 12.93 7.20
CA GLY A 138 -9.18 11.73 6.61
C GLY A 138 -8.49 11.18 5.35
N PHE A 139 -7.31 11.71 4.96
CA PHE A 139 -6.52 11.13 3.87
C PHE A 139 -5.86 9.81 4.34
N PRO A 140 -6.29 8.63 3.89
CA PRO A 140 -5.77 7.38 4.41
C PRO A 140 -4.38 7.06 3.85
N ALA A 141 -3.50 6.46 4.67
CA ALA A 141 -2.20 5.98 4.22
C ALA A 141 -2.31 5.06 2.99
N ALA A 142 -3.36 4.23 2.94
CA ALA A 142 -3.65 3.35 1.81
C ALA A 142 -3.78 4.09 0.47
N HIS A 143 -4.35 5.29 0.47
CA HIS A 143 -4.41 6.13 -0.74
C HIS A 143 -3.00 6.49 -1.23
N ALA A 144 -2.13 6.96 -0.33
CA ALA A 144 -0.75 7.30 -0.67
C ALA A 144 0.04 6.08 -1.16
N ILE A 145 -0.13 4.92 -0.52
CA ILE A 145 0.49 3.65 -0.94
C ILE A 145 0.06 3.29 -2.37
N SER A 146 -1.24 3.29 -2.64
CA SER A 146 -1.79 3.03 -3.97
C SER A 146 -1.24 4.01 -5.01
N ALA A 147 -1.26 5.31 -4.71
CA ALA A 147 -0.73 6.35 -5.59
C ALA A 147 0.75 6.15 -5.92
N GLY A 148 1.57 5.80 -4.94
CA GLY A 148 3.00 5.53 -5.13
C GLY A 148 3.27 4.33 -6.04
N ILE A 149 2.59 3.21 -5.81
CA ILE A 149 2.73 2.02 -6.65
C ILE A 149 2.26 2.31 -8.09
N LEU A 150 1.10 2.95 -8.25
CA LEU A 150 0.57 3.29 -9.57
C LEU A 150 1.45 4.29 -10.32
N ALA A 151 2.05 5.26 -9.61
CA ALA A 151 3.02 6.19 -10.19
C ALA A 151 4.31 5.47 -10.65
N GLY A 152 4.76 4.45 -9.92
CA GLY A 152 5.85 3.57 -10.35
C GLY A 152 5.47 2.76 -11.59
N LEU A 153 4.30 2.12 -11.59
CA LEU A 153 3.78 1.35 -12.71
C LEU A 153 3.61 2.19 -13.99
N ALA A 154 3.31 3.48 -13.86
CA ALA A 154 3.21 4.38 -15.01
C ALA A 154 4.54 4.53 -15.78
N ARG A 155 5.68 4.19 -15.18
CA ARG A 155 7.01 4.19 -15.82
C ARG A 155 7.33 2.91 -16.57
N VAL A 156 6.56 1.84 -16.33
CA VAL A 156 6.70 0.56 -17.03
C VAL A 156 6.12 0.67 -18.44
N SER A 157 6.73 0.00 -19.41
CA SER A 157 6.23 -0.04 -20.79
C SER A 157 4.78 -0.55 -20.82
N LEU A 158 3.99 -0.08 -21.79
CA LEU A 158 2.59 -0.54 -21.91
C LEU A 158 2.50 -2.05 -22.15
N ALA A 159 3.48 -2.62 -22.85
CA ALA A 159 3.51 -4.06 -23.14
C ALA A 159 3.69 -4.92 -21.89
N ASP A 160 4.48 -4.43 -20.92
CA ASP A 160 4.85 -5.19 -19.72
C ASP A 160 4.01 -4.81 -18.49
N ARG A 161 3.34 -3.65 -18.54
CA ARG A 161 2.66 -3.04 -17.38
C ARG A 161 1.67 -3.99 -16.70
N PHE A 162 0.85 -4.70 -17.46
CA PHE A 162 -0.14 -5.61 -16.88
C PHE A 162 0.52 -6.81 -16.18
N ALA A 163 1.59 -7.35 -16.73
CA ALA A 163 2.34 -8.44 -16.10
C ALA A 163 2.97 -8.00 -14.77
N VAL A 164 3.56 -6.81 -14.74
CA VAL A 164 4.15 -6.23 -13.53
C VAL A 164 3.06 -5.93 -12.49
N LEU A 165 1.95 -5.31 -12.91
CA LEU A 165 0.80 -5.05 -12.05
C LEU A 165 0.26 -6.35 -11.43
N SER A 166 0.11 -7.39 -12.23
CA SER A 166 -0.37 -8.71 -11.76
C SER A 166 0.58 -9.31 -10.72
N ALA A 167 1.89 -9.19 -10.94
CA ALA A 167 2.90 -9.66 -9.98
C ALA A 167 2.83 -8.89 -8.65
N PHE A 168 2.62 -7.58 -8.71
CA PHE A 168 2.47 -6.74 -7.51
C PHE A 168 1.21 -7.08 -6.72
N VAL A 169 0.09 -7.30 -7.41
CA VAL A 169 -1.16 -7.74 -6.77
C VAL A 169 -0.99 -9.10 -6.10
N GLU A 170 -0.35 -10.05 -6.76
CA GLU A 170 -0.10 -11.38 -6.19
C GLU A 170 0.82 -11.31 -4.97
N MET A 171 1.85 -10.45 -5.00
CA MET A 171 2.70 -10.17 -3.84
C MET A 171 1.87 -9.59 -2.67
N GLY A 172 0.93 -8.69 -2.93
CA GLY A 172 0.03 -8.11 -1.93
C GLY A 172 -0.90 -9.17 -1.33
N ILE A 173 -1.44 -10.08 -2.15
CA ILE A 173 -2.27 -11.20 -1.70
C ILE A 173 -1.48 -12.13 -0.78
N GLN A 174 -0.27 -12.54 -1.19
CA GLN A 174 0.59 -13.40 -0.39
C GLN A 174 0.93 -12.76 0.96
N MET A 175 1.18 -11.45 0.97
CA MET A 175 1.45 -10.71 2.19
C MET A 175 0.23 -10.66 3.12
N ALA A 176 -0.98 -10.48 2.57
CA ALA A 176 -2.22 -10.52 3.35
C ALA A 176 -2.45 -11.90 3.98
N GLU A 177 -2.17 -12.99 3.25
CA GLU A 177 -2.25 -14.34 3.77
C GLU A 177 -1.23 -14.60 4.89
N MET A 178 0.01 -14.12 4.74
CA MET A 178 1.04 -14.23 5.79
C MET A 178 0.67 -13.44 7.06
N GLU A 179 0.12 -12.25 6.93
CA GLU A 179 -0.34 -11.46 8.06
C GLU A 179 -1.50 -12.12 8.81
N ALA A 180 -2.43 -12.74 8.08
CA ALA A 180 -3.51 -13.53 8.68
C ALA A 180 -2.98 -14.74 9.46
N GLN A 181 -1.97 -15.44 8.93
CA GLN A 181 -1.31 -16.56 9.63
C GLN A 181 -0.61 -16.10 10.91
N ARG A 182 0.08 -14.97 10.86
CA ARG A 182 0.77 -14.40 12.03
C ARG A 182 -0.22 -14.04 13.13
N GLN A 183 -1.31 -13.34 12.79
CA GLN A 183 -2.36 -12.98 13.75
C GLN A 183 -3.02 -14.21 14.40
N SER A 184 -3.21 -15.29 13.64
CA SER A 184 -3.74 -16.54 14.18
C SER A 184 -2.76 -17.25 15.11
N ALA A 185 -1.45 -17.13 14.88
CA ALA A 185 -0.42 -17.72 15.74
C ALA A 185 -0.27 -16.97 17.07
N ASP A 186 -0.41 -15.64 17.07
CA ASP A 186 -0.30 -14.79 18.26
C ASP A 186 -1.55 -14.87 19.17
N ALA A 187 -2.65 -15.46 18.68
CA ALA A 187 -3.90 -15.63 19.44
C ALA A 187 -3.95 -16.91 20.29
N TYR A 188 -2.89 -17.74 20.27
CA TYR A 188 -2.75 -18.97 21.07
C TYR A 188 -1.57 -18.89 22.03
#